data_a5bc84cdf61022b8c3e139bda165f910
#
_entry.id   a5bc84cdf61022b8c3e139bda165f910
#
_cell.length_a   1.000
_cell.length_b   1.000
_cell.length_c   1.000
_cell.angle_alpha   90.00
_cell.angle_beta   90.00
_cell.angle_gamma   90.00
#
_symmetry.space_group_name_H-M   'P 1'
#
loop_
_entity.id
_entity.type
_entity.pdbx_description
1 polymer ?
#
loop_
_entity_poly.entity_id
_entity_poly.type
_entity_poly.pdbx_seq_one_letter_code
_entity_poly.pdbx_strand_id
1 'polypeptide(L)'
;AVEGEKIAIFLSLEGAEPVENDILLLRTFYELGVRILGITWSRRNYAGDGSVFDPALAPRTAGGLTKFGRDLVIKAQELGMVIDVSHLNDPGFYDLAELAADKPFIASHSNCRAICGHGRNLTDDQIRLIAGSGGVVGINAYAPFSADIASARSPEKLIEHIEHIIEVAGGKYPETFNGKAQP
;
A
#
# COMPACT_ATOMS: atom_id res chain seq x y z
N ALA A 1 14.41 -13.36 -5.36
CA ALA A 1 14.17 -14.76 -5.00
C ALA A 1 15.09 -15.12 -3.83
N VAL A 2 14.55 -15.75 -2.80
CA VAL A 2 15.34 -16.26 -1.68
C VAL A 2 15.79 -17.67 -2.07
N GLU A 3 17.08 -17.85 -2.34
CA GLU A 3 17.66 -19.16 -2.59
C GLU A 3 18.11 -19.76 -1.24
N GLY A 4 17.65 -20.96 -0.94
CA GLY A 4 17.97 -21.70 0.29
C GLY A 4 17.15 -21.27 1.51
N GLU A 5 17.60 -21.68 2.71
CA GLU A 5 16.94 -21.42 4.01
C GLU A 5 17.20 -19.99 4.57
N LYS A 6 17.24 -18.98 3.71
CA LYS A 6 17.53 -17.59 4.12
C LYS A 6 16.24 -16.77 4.19
N ILE A 7 16.14 -15.94 5.21
CA ILE A 7 15.09 -14.92 5.34
C ILE A 7 15.59 -13.65 4.67
N ALA A 8 14.80 -13.09 3.74
CA ALA A 8 15.05 -11.76 3.18
C ALA A 8 14.37 -10.70 4.05
N ILE A 9 15.11 -9.65 4.40
CA ILE A 9 14.60 -8.50 5.16
C ILE A 9 14.75 -7.26 4.29
N PHE A 10 13.66 -6.50 4.17
CA PHE A 10 13.63 -5.21 3.49
C PHE A 10 13.27 -4.11 4.49
N LEU A 11 14.01 -3.00 4.46
CA LEU A 11 13.65 -1.82 5.23
C LEU A 11 12.63 -1.00 4.45
N SER A 12 11.64 -0.48 5.17
CA SER A 12 10.60 0.41 4.61
C SER A 12 10.46 1.68 5.45
N LEU A 13 10.04 2.77 4.79
CA LEU A 13 9.48 3.93 5.48
C LEU A 13 7.95 3.84 5.37
N GLU A 14 7.26 3.88 6.48
CA GLU A 14 5.80 3.97 6.56
C GLU A 14 5.40 5.44 6.74
N GLY A 15 5.37 6.15 5.61
CA GLY A 15 5.24 7.60 5.51
C GLY A 15 6.57 8.28 5.18
N ALA A 16 6.50 9.29 4.33
CA ALA A 16 7.67 10.06 3.87
C ALA A 16 8.06 11.20 4.83
N GLU A 17 7.52 11.23 6.05
CA GLU A 17 7.85 12.26 7.04
C GLU A 17 9.37 12.43 7.26
N PRO A 18 10.19 11.35 7.33
CA PRO A 18 11.63 11.51 7.50
C PRO A 18 12.35 12.18 6.33
N VAL A 19 11.73 12.22 5.15
CA VAL A 19 12.27 12.91 3.97
C VAL A 19 12.00 14.41 4.05
N GLU A 20 11.04 14.83 4.91
CA GLU A 20 10.58 16.22 5.02
C GLU A 20 10.21 16.78 3.64
N ASN A 21 10.76 17.93 3.25
CA ASN A 21 10.62 18.53 1.92
C ASN A 21 11.95 18.59 1.15
N ASP A 22 12.90 17.73 1.53
CA ASP A 22 14.20 17.62 0.86
C ASP A 22 14.34 16.25 0.18
N ILE A 23 14.13 16.24 -1.12
CA ILE A 23 14.17 15.01 -1.93
C ILE A 23 15.58 14.34 -1.94
N LEU A 24 16.64 15.08 -1.58
CA LEU A 24 17.99 14.52 -1.50
C LEU A 24 18.12 13.54 -0.35
N LEU A 25 17.35 13.71 0.73
CA LEU A 25 17.33 12.77 1.86
C LEU A 25 16.87 11.39 1.46
N LEU A 26 16.02 11.26 0.42
CA LEU A 26 15.58 9.95 -0.06
C LEU A 26 16.75 9.06 -0.46
N ARG A 27 17.78 9.64 -1.12
CA ARG A 27 18.98 8.90 -1.48
C ARG A 27 19.73 8.39 -0.24
N THR A 28 19.78 9.17 0.81
CA THR A 28 20.42 8.75 2.07
C THR A 28 19.71 7.52 2.65
N PHE A 29 18.37 7.52 2.70
CA PHE A 29 17.61 6.34 3.13
C PHE A 29 17.82 5.13 2.23
N TYR A 30 17.91 5.33 0.92
CA TYR A 30 18.23 4.25 -0.03
C TYR A 30 19.60 3.64 0.25
N GLU A 31 20.64 4.45 0.46
CA GLU A 31 22.02 3.99 0.79
C GLU A 31 22.05 3.27 2.16
N LEU A 32 21.19 3.64 3.11
CA LEU A 32 20.99 2.94 4.38
C LEU A 32 20.20 1.62 4.26
N GLY A 33 19.76 1.24 3.05
CA GLY A 33 19.10 -0.04 2.79
C GLY A 33 17.59 0.01 2.70
N VAL A 34 16.94 1.17 2.79
CA VAL A 34 15.49 1.29 2.56
C VAL A 34 15.18 0.97 1.09
N ARG A 35 14.17 0.13 0.87
CA ARG A 35 13.75 -0.32 -0.48
C ARG A 35 12.28 -0.13 -0.76
N ILE A 36 11.48 0.17 0.27
CA ILE A 36 10.05 0.40 0.15
C ILE A 36 9.75 1.78 0.75
N LEU A 37 8.97 2.58 0.04
CA LEU A 37 8.58 3.92 0.45
C LEU A 37 7.05 4.03 0.49
N GLY A 38 6.47 4.11 1.69
CA GLY A 38 5.13 4.62 1.92
C GLY A 38 5.11 6.15 1.83
N ILE A 39 4.18 6.69 1.07
CA ILE A 39 4.13 8.14 0.81
C ILE A 39 3.60 8.91 2.02
N THR A 40 2.55 8.39 2.64
CA THR A 40 1.93 8.99 3.83
C THR A 40 1.71 7.92 4.88
N TRP A 41 1.62 8.32 6.14
CA TRP A 41 0.84 7.60 7.14
C TRP A 41 -0.61 8.12 7.10
N SER A 42 -1.43 7.85 8.13
CA SER A 42 -2.84 8.27 8.17
C SER A 42 -3.04 9.76 8.49
N ARG A 43 -2.25 10.61 7.88
CA ARG A 43 -2.28 12.08 8.02
C ARG A 43 -1.62 12.76 6.83
N ARG A 44 -1.88 14.05 6.68
CA ARG A 44 -1.17 14.90 5.71
C ARG A 44 0.30 15.05 6.08
N ASN A 45 1.17 14.99 5.06
CA ASN A 45 2.57 15.39 5.14
C ASN A 45 2.96 16.24 3.93
N TYR A 46 4.25 16.49 3.69
CA TYR A 46 4.70 17.28 2.53
C TYR A 46 4.39 16.61 1.18
N ALA A 47 4.27 15.28 1.14
CA ALA A 47 4.07 14.53 -0.10
C ALA A 47 2.59 14.39 -0.50
N GLY A 48 1.66 14.38 0.46
CA GLY A 48 0.24 14.19 0.15
C GLY A 48 -0.64 14.02 1.38
N ASP A 49 -1.88 13.61 1.14
CA ASP A 49 -2.87 13.33 2.16
C ASP A 49 -2.98 11.82 2.43
N GLY A 50 -2.88 11.47 3.72
CA GLY A 50 -3.14 10.10 4.17
C GLY A 50 -4.63 9.84 4.42
N SER A 51 -5.01 8.57 4.34
CA SER A 51 -6.33 8.09 4.74
C SER A 51 -6.46 8.07 6.25
N VAL A 52 -7.33 8.90 6.81
CA VAL A 52 -7.52 9.04 8.26
C VAL A 52 -8.25 7.83 8.85
N PHE A 53 -7.94 7.49 10.10
CA PHE A 53 -8.65 6.43 10.83
C PHE A 53 -10.07 6.84 11.23
N ASP A 54 -10.23 8.09 11.64
CA ASP A 54 -11.52 8.66 12.03
C ASP A 54 -12.00 9.62 10.93
N PRO A 55 -13.11 9.31 10.25
CA PRO A 55 -13.69 10.17 9.23
C PRO A 55 -13.99 11.60 9.73
N ALA A 56 -14.24 11.78 11.04
CA ALA A 56 -14.46 13.10 11.63
C ALA A 56 -13.20 13.97 11.60
N LEU A 57 -12.02 13.37 11.48
CA LEU A 57 -10.73 14.05 11.36
C LEU A 57 -10.32 14.29 9.89
N ALA A 58 -11.14 13.86 8.93
CA ALA A 58 -10.84 14.05 7.53
C ALA A 58 -10.77 15.57 7.21
N PRO A 59 -9.78 16.02 6.41
CA PRO A 59 -9.72 17.40 5.99
C PRO A 59 -10.94 17.75 5.14
N ARG A 60 -11.43 18.98 5.23
CA ARG A 60 -12.59 19.46 4.44
C ARG A 60 -12.37 19.30 2.92
N THR A 61 -11.13 19.43 2.50
CA THR A 61 -10.69 19.22 1.11
C THR A 61 -9.53 18.25 1.16
N ALA A 62 -9.80 17.00 0.82
CA ALA A 62 -8.74 16.02 0.63
C ALA A 62 -8.09 16.26 -0.73
N GLY A 63 -6.77 16.50 -0.74
CA GLY A 63 -5.95 16.52 -1.95
C GLY A 63 -5.39 15.14 -2.27
N GLY A 64 -4.73 15.05 -3.43
CA GLY A 64 -3.89 13.89 -3.77
C GLY A 64 -2.43 14.13 -3.40
N LEU A 65 -1.53 13.70 -4.29
CA LEU A 65 -0.10 14.00 -4.16
C LEU A 65 0.16 15.50 -4.39
N THR A 66 0.99 16.08 -3.55
CA THR A 66 1.54 17.42 -3.82
C THR A 66 2.53 17.37 -4.98
N LYS A 67 2.99 18.54 -5.46
CA LYS A 67 4.09 18.58 -6.43
C LYS A 67 5.32 17.84 -5.88
N PHE A 68 5.67 18.07 -4.61
CA PHE A 68 6.77 17.36 -3.95
C PHE A 68 6.53 15.85 -3.91
N GLY A 69 5.30 15.40 -3.60
CA GLY A 69 4.96 13.98 -3.59
C GLY A 69 5.11 13.32 -4.95
N ARG A 70 4.73 13.99 -6.03
CA ARG A 70 4.93 13.50 -7.41
C ARG A 70 6.42 13.37 -7.74
N ASP A 71 7.21 14.41 -7.44
CA ASP A 71 8.66 14.40 -7.64
C ASP A 71 9.32 13.29 -6.79
N LEU A 72 8.84 13.06 -5.57
CA LEU A 72 9.32 12.02 -4.65
C LEU A 72 9.05 10.61 -5.20
N VAL A 73 7.86 10.33 -5.73
CA VAL A 73 7.50 9.05 -6.37
C VAL A 73 8.44 8.78 -7.54
N ILE A 74 8.61 9.76 -8.45
CA ILE A 74 9.51 9.63 -9.59
C ILE A 74 10.93 9.32 -9.12
N LYS A 75 11.42 10.07 -8.13
CA LYS A 75 12.78 9.87 -7.60
C LYS A 75 12.98 8.51 -6.92
N ALA A 76 11.99 8.04 -6.16
CA ALA A 76 12.03 6.72 -5.55
C ALA A 76 12.10 5.61 -6.61
N GLN A 77 11.31 5.74 -7.67
CA GLN A 77 11.32 4.78 -8.78
C GLN A 77 12.61 4.82 -9.60
N GLU A 78 13.25 5.99 -9.77
CA GLU A 78 14.59 6.11 -10.38
C GLU A 78 15.67 5.37 -9.55
N LEU A 79 15.55 5.40 -8.22
CA LEU A 79 16.43 4.68 -7.32
C LEU A 79 16.14 3.16 -7.26
N GLY A 80 15.04 2.70 -7.85
CA GLY A 80 14.62 1.30 -7.78
C GLY A 80 13.90 0.93 -6.49
N MET A 81 13.33 1.91 -5.77
CA MET A 81 12.47 1.67 -4.62
C MET A 81 11.07 1.30 -5.07
N VAL A 82 10.41 0.41 -4.31
CA VAL A 82 8.99 0.07 -4.47
C VAL A 82 8.15 1.07 -3.71
N ILE A 83 7.07 1.56 -4.32
CA ILE A 83 6.14 2.47 -3.65
C ILE A 83 5.04 1.66 -2.96
N ASP A 84 4.76 2.01 -1.70
CA ASP A 84 3.66 1.46 -0.90
C ASP A 84 2.53 2.47 -0.80
N VAL A 85 1.34 2.08 -1.25
CA VAL A 85 0.12 2.92 -1.22
C VAL A 85 -0.70 2.74 0.06
N SER A 86 -0.30 1.84 0.96
CA SER A 86 -0.95 1.71 2.26
C SER A 86 -0.93 3.07 2.97
N HIS A 87 -2.06 3.46 3.57
CA HIS A 87 -2.31 4.76 4.17
C HIS A 87 -2.53 5.95 3.22
N LEU A 88 -2.23 5.85 1.94
CA LEU A 88 -2.52 6.92 1.00
C LEU A 88 -4.04 7.07 0.82
N ASN A 89 -4.55 8.29 0.71
CA ASN A 89 -5.96 8.50 0.44
C ASN A 89 -6.32 8.21 -1.03
N ASP A 90 -7.61 8.13 -1.36
CA ASP A 90 -8.05 7.77 -2.71
C ASP A 90 -7.50 8.71 -3.80
N PRO A 91 -7.59 10.06 -3.68
CA PRO A 91 -7.00 10.94 -4.67
C PRO A 91 -5.50 10.72 -4.87
N GLY A 92 -4.75 10.56 -3.77
CA GLY A 92 -3.30 10.30 -3.82
C GLY A 92 -2.98 8.94 -4.45
N PHE A 93 -3.81 7.93 -4.20
CA PHE A 93 -3.68 6.61 -4.83
C PHE A 93 -3.79 6.72 -6.36
N TYR A 94 -4.81 7.42 -6.88
CA TYR A 94 -5.00 7.56 -8.34
C TYR A 94 -3.91 8.41 -8.98
N ASP A 95 -3.48 9.49 -8.30
CA ASP A 95 -2.31 10.27 -8.74
C ASP A 95 -1.06 9.41 -8.87
N LEU A 96 -0.83 8.50 -7.90
CA LEU A 96 0.31 7.59 -7.91
C LEU A 96 0.16 6.54 -9.01
N ALA A 97 -1.01 5.93 -9.16
CA ALA A 97 -1.26 4.91 -10.17
C ALA A 97 -1.02 5.45 -11.60
N GLU A 98 -1.38 6.73 -11.86
CA GLU A 98 -1.08 7.42 -13.10
C GLU A 98 0.43 7.59 -13.32
N LEU A 99 1.17 7.99 -12.27
CA LEU A 99 2.62 8.19 -12.34
C LEU A 99 3.40 6.88 -12.47
N ALA A 100 2.88 5.81 -11.85
CA ALA A 100 3.57 4.51 -11.79
C ALA A 100 3.33 3.62 -13.01
N ALA A 101 2.66 4.10 -14.06
CA ALA A 101 2.06 3.35 -15.18
C ALA A 101 2.83 2.10 -15.66
N ASP A 102 4.17 2.08 -15.58
CA ASP A 102 5.02 0.98 -16.05
C ASP A 102 5.81 0.28 -14.91
N LYS A 103 5.54 0.61 -13.66
CA LYS A 103 6.30 0.07 -12.52
C LYS A 103 5.36 -0.49 -11.45
N PRO A 104 5.68 -1.66 -10.87
CA PRO A 104 4.87 -2.22 -9.80
C PRO A 104 4.90 -1.32 -8.55
N PHE A 105 3.74 -1.19 -7.93
CA PHE A 105 3.55 -0.59 -6.61
C PHE A 105 2.71 -1.53 -5.75
N ILE A 106 2.80 -1.43 -4.45
CA ILE A 106 2.20 -2.38 -3.52
C ILE A 106 1.29 -1.69 -2.52
N ALA A 107 0.35 -2.45 -1.95
CA ALA A 107 -0.27 -2.13 -0.68
C ALA A 107 0.25 -3.14 0.34
N SER A 108 1.20 -2.74 1.18
CA SER A 108 1.85 -3.66 2.11
C SER A 108 0.90 -4.22 3.17
N HIS A 109 -0.15 -3.44 3.54
CA HIS A 109 -1.13 -3.81 4.57
C HIS A 109 -2.47 -3.08 4.37
N SER A 110 -3.34 -3.64 3.52
CA SER A 110 -4.68 -3.10 3.24
C SER A 110 -5.66 -4.23 2.95
N ASN A 111 -6.94 -4.01 3.31
CA ASN A 111 -8.02 -4.96 3.09
C ASN A 111 -8.98 -4.47 1.99
N CYS A 112 -10.16 -5.08 1.84
CA CYS A 112 -11.15 -4.76 0.80
C CYS A 112 -12.23 -3.85 1.35
N ARG A 113 -12.50 -2.74 0.70
CA ARG A 113 -13.56 -1.81 1.07
C ARG A 113 -14.95 -2.39 0.82
N ALA A 114 -15.09 -3.30 -0.12
CA ALA A 114 -16.34 -4.02 -0.37
C ALA A 114 -16.80 -4.89 0.82
N ILE A 115 -15.86 -5.36 1.66
CA ILE A 115 -16.16 -6.19 2.85
C ILE A 115 -16.25 -5.32 4.11
N CYS A 116 -15.38 -4.31 4.24
CA CYS A 116 -15.38 -3.38 5.35
C CYS A 116 -15.15 -1.96 4.82
N GLY A 117 -16.16 -1.08 4.98
CA GLY A 117 -16.25 0.25 4.38
C GLY A 117 -15.25 1.28 4.90
N HIS A 118 -14.18 0.87 5.56
CA HIS A 118 -13.17 1.76 6.11
C HIS A 118 -12.30 2.38 5.02
N GLY A 119 -11.97 3.69 5.14
CA GLY A 119 -11.16 4.43 4.17
C GLY A 119 -9.73 3.93 4.00
N ARG A 120 -9.21 3.10 4.94
CA ARG A 120 -7.91 2.44 4.84
C ARG A 120 -7.93 1.20 3.95
N ASN A 121 -9.11 0.71 3.59
CA ASN A 121 -9.30 -0.44 2.73
C ASN A 121 -9.38 -0.02 1.26
N LEU A 122 -8.93 -0.89 0.38
CA LEU A 122 -8.87 -0.67 -1.06
C LEU A 122 -10.24 -0.88 -1.71
N THR A 123 -10.59 -0.05 -2.67
CA THR A 123 -11.69 -0.33 -3.60
C THR A 123 -11.28 -1.42 -4.60
N ASP A 124 -12.26 -2.04 -5.26
CA ASP A 124 -12.00 -3.04 -6.29
C ASP A 124 -11.18 -2.47 -7.45
N ASP A 125 -11.40 -1.20 -7.82
CA ASP A 125 -10.61 -0.55 -8.86
C ASP A 125 -9.16 -0.35 -8.44
N GLN A 126 -8.91 0.01 -7.18
CA GLN A 126 -7.56 0.11 -6.64
C GLN A 126 -6.85 -1.26 -6.63
N ILE A 127 -7.56 -2.34 -6.26
CA ILE A 127 -7.02 -3.70 -6.31
C ILE A 127 -6.64 -4.07 -7.76
N ARG A 128 -7.50 -3.78 -8.74
CA ARG A 128 -7.20 -4.03 -10.17
C ARG A 128 -5.98 -3.25 -10.66
N LEU A 129 -5.82 -1.99 -10.23
CA LEU A 129 -4.66 -1.17 -10.59
C LEU A 129 -3.37 -1.71 -10.00
N ILE A 130 -3.37 -2.15 -8.73
CA ILE A 130 -2.21 -2.81 -8.11
C ILE A 130 -1.88 -4.10 -8.85
N ALA A 131 -2.87 -4.96 -9.10
CA ALA A 131 -2.67 -6.21 -9.82
C ALA A 131 -2.16 -5.98 -11.25
N GLY A 132 -2.73 -4.99 -11.96
CA GLY A 132 -2.32 -4.61 -13.32
C GLY A 132 -0.89 -4.09 -13.40
N SER A 133 -0.38 -3.45 -12.35
CA SER A 133 1.02 -3.01 -12.26
C SER A 133 2.00 -4.16 -11.98
N GLY A 134 1.52 -5.37 -11.68
CA GLY A 134 2.34 -6.48 -11.17
C GLY A 134 2.69 -6.36 -9.68
N GLY A 135 1.93 -5.55 -8.96
CA GLY A 135 2.10 -5.32 -7.52
C GLY A 135 1.48 -6.41 -6.63
N VAL A 136 1.54 -6.19 -5.33
CA VAL A 136 1.08 -7.13 -4.31
C VAL A 136 0.21 -6.39 -3.28
N VAL A 137 -0.83 -7.06 -2.78
CA VAL A 137 -1.63 -6.60 -1.65
C VAL A 137 -1.35 -7.50 -0.45
N GLY A 138 -0.81 -6.93 0.62
CA GLY A 138 -0.68 -7.56 1.93
C GLY A 138 -1.93 -7.32 2.77
N ILE A 139 -2.39 -8.35 3.48
CA ILE A 139 -3.56 -8.25 4.36
C ILE A 139 -3.19 -7.56 5.67
N ASN A 140 -4.08 -6.70 6.16
CA ASN A 140 -3.98 -6.04 7.44
C ASN A 140 -4.83 -6.75 8.49
N ALA A 141 -4.19 -7.24 9.56
CA ALA A 141 -4.86 -7.94 10.65
C ALA A 141 -5.45 -7.00 11.72
N TYR A 142 -5.44 -5.69 11.51
CA TYR A 142 -6.09 -4.76 12.44
C TYR A 142 -7.61 -4.93 12.40
N ALA A 143 -8.17 -5.42 13.48
CA ALA A 143 -9.56 -5.86 13.56
C ALA A 143 -10.61 -4.84 13.04
N PRO A 144 -10.49 -3.50 13.28
CA PRO A 144 -11.42 -2.51 12.72
C PRO A 144 -11.45 -2.44 11.18
N PHE A 145 -10.43 -2.97 10.48
CA PHE A 145 -10.38 -3.00 9.02
C PHE A 145 -10.91 -4.31 8.43
N SER A 146 -11.24 -5.30 9.28
CA SER A 146 -11.74 -6.59 8.82
C SER A 146 -13.26 -6.66 8.70
N ALA A 147 -14.01 -5.92 9.52
CA ALA A 147 -15.47 -5.84 9.44
C ALA A 147 -15.99 -4.55 10.09
N ASP A 148 -17.07 -3.99 9.52
CA ASP A 148 -17.74 -2.78 10.04
C ASP A 148 -18.34 -3.03 11.43
N ILE A 149 -18.88 -4.23 11.65
CA ILE A 149 -19.49 -4.64 12.93
C ILE A 149 -18.46 -5.38 13.77
N ALA A 150 -18.21 -4.90 14.99
CA ALA A 150 -17.18 -5.45 15.86
C ALA A 150 -17.35 -6.96 16.16
N SER A 151 -18.59 -7.44 16.30
CA SER A 151 -18.89 -8.86 16.55
C SER A 151 -18.62 -9.78 15.35
N ALA A 152 -18.46 -9.22 14.14
CA ALA A 152 -18.14 -9.96 12.92
C ALA A 152 -16.62 -10.05 12.65
N ARG A 153 -15.79 -9.43 13.48
CA ARG A 153 -14.32 -9.43 13.31
C ARG A 153 -13.74 -10.75 13.76
N SER A 154 -13.17 -11.49 12.84
CA SER A 154 -12.61 -12.81 13.10
C SER A 154 -11.46 -13.12 12.11
N PRO A 155 -10.64 -14.16 12.37
CA PRO A 155 -9.64 -14.62 11.41
C PRO A 155 -10.24 -15.04 10.06
N GLU A 156 -11.46 -15.62 10.05
CA GLU A 156 -12.16 -16.04 8.84
C GLU A 156 -12.48 -14.83 7.94
N LYS A 157 -12.76 -13.66 8.55
CA LYS A 157 -12.94 -12.42 7.79
C LYS A 157 -11.69 -12.02 7.01
N LEU A 158 -10.50 -12.30 7.53
CA LEU A 158 -9.27 -12.06 6.77
C LEU A 158 -9.16 -12.97 5.55
N ILE A 159 -9.66 -14.21 5.66
CA ILE A 159 -9.73 -15.13 4.52
C ILE A 159 -10.69 -14.59 3.46
N GLU A 160 -11.87 -14.08 3.84
CA GLU A 160 -12.81 -13.45 2.90
C GLU A 160 -12.16 -12.28 2.14
N HIS A 161 -11.35 -11.45 2.82
CA HIS A 161 -10.60 -10.37 2.15
C HIS A 161 -9.59 -10.92 1.14
N ILE A 162 -8.88 -12.01 1.48
CA ILE A 162 -7.91 -12.64 0.57
C ILE A 162 -8.63 -13.17 -0.67
N GLU A 163 -9.74 -13.91 -0.48
CA GLU A 163 -10.53 -14.47 -1.57
C GLU A 163 -11.08 -13.37 -2.50
N HIS A 164 -11.60 -12.29 -1.93
CA HIS A 164 -12.08 -11.14 -2.70
C HIS A 164 -10.97 -10.47 -3.52
N ILE A 165 -9.78 -10.25 -2.92
CA ILE A 165 -8.64 -9.68 -3.65
C ILE A 165 -8.26 -10.57 -4.83
N ILE A 166 -8.22 -11.89 -4.63
CA ILE A 166 -7.88 -12.84 -5.69
C ILE A 166 -8.91 -12.80 -6.82
N GLU A 167 -10.19 -12.79 -6.48
CA GLU A 167 -11.27 -12.70 -7.46
C GLU A 167 -11.15 -11.41 -8.28
N VAL A 168 -11.03 -10.26 -7.61
CA VAL A 168 -10.93 -8.93 -8.25
C VAL A 168 -9.67 -8.78 -9.08
N ALA A 169 -8.56 -9.36 -8.65
CA ALA A 169 -7.27 -9.37 -9.36
C ALA A 169 -7.25 -10.32 -10.58
N GLY A 170 -8.34 -11.03 -10.88
CA GLY A 170 -8.46 -11.92 -12.03
C GLY A 170 -8.18 -13.39 -11.74
N GLY A 171 -8.32 -13.83 -10.48
CA GLY A 171 -8.28 -15.23 -10.08
C GLY A 171 -6.92 -15.93 -10.23
N LYS A 172 -5.86 -15.17 -10.45
CA LYS A 172 -4.51 -15.74 -10.52
C LYS A 172 -3.90 -15.83 -9.13
N TYR A 173 -4.08 -16.97 -8.46
CA TYR A 173 -3.13 -17.34 -7.41
C TYR A 173 -1.73 -17.38 -8.03
N PRO A 174 -0.70 -16.79 -7.40
CA PRO A 174 0.67 -17.15 -7.78
C PRO A 174 0.76 -18.67 -7.73
N GLU A 175 1.27 -19.31 -8.79
CA GLU A 175 1.41 -20.79 -8.86
C GLU A 175 2.16 -21.39 -7.66
N THR A 176 2.85 -20.55 -6.90
CA THR A 176 3.54 -20.88 -5.64
C THR A 176 2.63 -21.00 -4.42
N PHE A 177 1.33 -20.64 -4.49
CA PHE A 177 0.42 -20.65 -3.35
C PHE A 177 -0.60 -21.82 -3.38
N ASN A 178 -0.17 -23.01 -3.78
CA ASN A 178 -1.00 -24.24 -3.75
C ASN A 178 -1.18 -24.84 -2.34
N GLY A 179 -1.13 -24.06 -1.26
CA GLY A 179 -1.35 -24.58 0.09
C GLY A 179 -0.38 -25.68 0.54
N LYS A 180 0.62 -26.00 -0.27
CA LYS A 180 1.73 -26.88 0.08
C LYS A 180 2.96 -26.01 0.23
N ALA A 181 3.45 -25.89 1.46
CA ALA A 181 4.84 -25.51 1.65
C ALA A 181 5.66 -26.36 0.69
N GLN A 182 6.31 -25.73 -0.27
CA GLN A 182 7.27 -26.47 -1.10
C GLN A 182 8.41 -26.92 -0.19
N PRO A 183 8.88 -28.18 -0.33
CA PRO A 183 9.91 -28.75 0.52
C PRO A 183 11.22 -27.99 0.47
#